data_f62039a51e98b06838efc61a6c080208
#
_entry.id   f62039a51e98b06838efc61a6c080208
#
_cell.length_a   1.000
_cell.length_b   1.000
_cell.length_c   1.000
_cell.angle_alpha   90.00
_cell.angle_beta   90.00
_cell.angle_gamma   90.00
#
_symmetry.space_group_name_H-M   'P 1'
#
loop_
_entity.id
_entity.type
_entity.pdbx_description
1 polymer ?
#
loop_
_entity_poly.entity_id
_entity_poly.type
_entity_poly.pdbx_seq_one_letter_code
_entity_poly.pdbx_strand_id
1 'polypeptide(L)'
;MKLHEIDTPALIVDLDRMERNIAALAGTLRERGVAWRPHAKCHKSPAIARKLVHEAGAIGVTCQKLGEAEVMADDGLDHILVANEVVGEAKLRRLVALRQRGVDITVAVDDPTVVALYGEAARQAGVTIPVVVEVNIGQDR
;
A
#
# COMPACT_ATOMS: atom_id res chain seq x y z
N MET A 1 2.14 20.61 -23.65
CA MET A 1 1.52 19.54 -24.47
C MET A 1 0.02 19.69 -24.35
N LYS A 2 -0.69 19.75 -25.45
CA LYS A 2 -2.17 19.86 -25.49
C LYS A 2 -2.77 18.47 -25.59
N LEU A 3 -4.02 18.29 -25.19
CA LEU A 3 -4.69 16.99 -25.17
C LEU A 3 -4.65 16.26 -26.52
N HIS A 4 -4.80 17.01 -27.61
CA HIS A 4 -4.78 16.47 -28.98
C HIS A 4 -3.38 16.11 -29.51
N GLU A 5 -2.33 16.43 -28.76
CA GLU A 5 -0.94 16.08 -29.08
C GLU A 5 -0.51 14.76 -28.41
N ILE A 6 -1.38 14.18 -27.58
CA ILE A 6 -1.10 12.93 -26.88
C ILE A 6 -1.40 11.77 -27.83
N ASP A 7 -0.44 10.88 -27.99
CA ASP A 7 -0.63 9.63 -28.74
C ASP A 7 -1.60 8.69 -28.04
N THR A 8 -2.35 7.90 -28.79
CA THR A 8 -3.43 7.05 -28.29
C THR A 8 -3.13 5.57 -28.52
N PRO A 9 -3.57 4.68 -27.58
CA PRO A 9 -4.37 4.95 -26.37
C PRO A 9 -3.54 5.55 -25.21
N ALA A 10 -4.11 6.51 -24.48
CA ALA A 10 -3.47 7.13 -23.31
C ALA A 10 -4.44 7.19 -22.12
N LEU A 11 -3.92 6.93 -20.92
CA LEU A 11 -4.66 7.12 -19.68
C LEU A 11 -4.42 8.54 -19.17
N ILE A 12 -5.49 9.29 -18.99
CA ILE A 12 -5.45 10.69 -18.59
C ILE A 12 -6.14 10.86 -17.24
N VAL A 13 -5.51 11.62 -16.35
CA VAL A 13 -6.07 12.01 -15.05
C VAL A 13 -6.49 13.48 -15.13
N ASP A 14 -7.78 13.75 -14.92
CA ASP A 14 -8.31 15.10 -14.69
C ASP A 14 -7.95 15.51 -13.26
N LEU A 15 -6.96 16.38 -13.13
CA LEU A 15 -6.43 16.78 -11.82
C LEU A 15 -7.46 17.52 -10.98
N ASP A 16 -8.25 18.42 -11.59
CA ASP A 16 -9.28 19.19 -10.84
C ASP A 16 -10.35 18.26 -10.24
N ARG A 17 -10.76 17.25 -11.01
CA ARG A 17 -11.70 16.24 -10.51
C ARG A 17 -11.09 15.38 -9.42
N MET A 18 -9.86 14.93 -9.63
CA MET A 18 -9.15 14.13 -8.64
C MET A 18 -9.00 14.90 -7.32
N GLU A 19 -8.60 16.16 -7.37
CA GLU A 19 -8.41 16.98 -6.17
C GLU A 19 -9.73 17.25 -5.43
N ARG A 20 -10.81 17.54 -6.15
CA ARG A 20 -12.14 17.67 -5.52
C ARG A 20 -12.58 16.38 -4.84
N ASN A 21 -12.37 15.22 -5.47
CA ASN A 21 -12.73 13.94 -4.87
C ASN A 21 -11.89 13.62 -3.63
N ILE A 22 -10.59 13.89 -3.69
CA ILE A 22 -9.68 13.73 -2.55
C ILE A 22 -10.13 14.63 -1.39
N ALA A 23 -10.37 15.90 -1.64
CA ALA A 23 -10.79 16.87 -0.63
C ALA A 23 -12.13 16.48 0.03
N ALA A 24 -13.10 16.03 -0.76
CA ALA A 24 -14.41 15.60 -0.25
C ALA A 24 -14.30 14.39 0.68
N LEU A 25 -13.55 13.35 0.27
CA LEU A 25 -13.34 12.16 1.10
C LEU A 25 -12.54 12.46 2.35
N ALA A 26 -11.40 13.12 2.19
CA ALA A 26 -10.53 13.48 3.32
C ALA A 26 -11.23 14.39 4.33
N GLY A 27 -12.05 15.34 3.87
CA GLY A 27 -12.90 16.19 4.71
C GLY A 27 -13.87 15.37 5.54
N THR A 28 -14.64 14.50 4.90
CA THR A 28 -15.61 13.62 5.59
C THR A 28 -14.97 12.74 6.65
N LEU A 29 -13.81 12.14 6.35
CA LEU A 29 -13.11 11.26 7.28
C LEU A 29 -12.53 12.04 8.46
N ARG A 30 -11.98 13.22 8.21
CA ARG A 30 -11.43 14.12 9.25
C ARG A 30 -12.52 14.58 10.22
N GLU A 31 -13.67 15.00 9.71
CA GLU A 31 -14.84 15.41 10.53
C GLU A 31 -15.33 14.28 11.45
N ARG A 32 -15.15 13.04 11.02
CA ARG A 32 -15.55 11.85 11.80
C ARG A 32 -14.42 11.28 12.66
N GLY A 33 -13.22 11.87 12.66
CA GLY A 33 -12.07 11.37 13.39
C GLY A 33 -11.58 9.99 12.91
N VAL A 34 -11.81 9.66 11.64
CA VAL A 34 -11.44 8.36 11.05
C VAL A 34 -10.12 8.50 10.29
N ALA A 35 -9.11 7.75 10.73
CA ALA A 35 -7.88 7.59 9.96
C ALA A 35 -8.13 6.70 8.72
N TRP A 36 -7.44 7.00 7.61
CA TRP A 36 -7.62 6.27 6.36
C TRP A 36 -6.30 5.92 5.69
N ARG A 37 -6.33 4.81 4.96
CA ARG A 37 -5.19 4.33 4.17
C ARG A 37 -5.71 3.93 2.79
N PRO A 38 -5.59 4.81 1.77
CA PRO A 38 -6.13 4.58 0.43
C PRO A 38 -5.42 3.43 -0.27
N HIS A 39 -6.14 2.75 -1.14
CA HIS A 39 -5.63 1.61 -1.89
C HIS A 39 -5.01 2.03 -3.23
N ALA A 40 -3.71 1.82 -3.40
CA ALA A 40 -2.96 2.21 -4.59
C ALA A 40 -3.23 1.33 -5.83
N LYS A 41 -3.87 0.15 -5.68
CA LYS A 41 -4.08 -0.79 -6.79
C LYS A 41 -4.84 -0.22 -7.98
N CYS A 42 -5.66 0.83 -7.77
CA CYS A 42 -6.45 1.45 -8.82
C CYS A 42 -5.62 2.34 -9.76
N HIS A 43 -4.72 3.12 -9.18
CA HIS A 43 -3.92 4.10 -9.94
C HIS A 43 -2.46 3.66 -10.14
N LYS A 44 -1.89 2.87 -9.24
CA LYS A 44 -0.49 2.37 -9.24
C LYS A 44 0.56 3.45 -9.44
N SER A 45 0.24 4.69 -9.05
CA SER A 45 1.09 5.86 -9.22
C SER A 45 1.62 6.33 -7.87
N PRO A 46 2.94 6.31 -7.64
CA PRO A 46 3.54 6.91 -6.45
C PRO A 46 3.22 8.40 -6.29
N ALA A 47 3.17 9.16 -7.39
CA ALA A 47 2.83 10.58 -7.35
C ALA A 47 1.44 10.84 -6.75
N ILE A 48 0.43 10.03 -7.13
CA ILE A 48 -0.92 10.12 -6.54
C ILE A 48 -0.88 9.68 -5.08
N ALA A 49 -0.18 8.59 -4.75
CA ALA A 49 -0.07 8.11 -3.39
C ALA A 49 0.59 9.15 -2.47
N ARG A 50 1.67 9.81 -2.91
CA ARG A 50 2.28 10.93 -2.16
C ARG A 50 1.30 12.06 -1.89
N LYS A 51 0.53 12.45 -2.90
CA LYS A 51 -0.49 13.50 -2.72
C LYS A 51 -1.52 13.11 -1.65
N LEU A 52 -1.98 11.87 -1.65
CA LEU A 52 -2.92 11.36 -0.64
C LEU A 52 -2.32 11.36 0.77
N VAL A 53 -1.05 10.97 0.92
CA VAL A 53 -0.39 10.90 2.22
C VAL A 53 0.00 12.30 2.71
N HIS A 54 0.71 13.08 1.90
CA HIS A 54 1.30 14.33 2.38
C HIS A 54 0.35 15.53 2.34
N GLU A 55 -0.63 15.54 1.43
CA GLU A 55 -1.53 16.68 1.27
C GLU A 55 -2.94 16.41 1.81
N ALA A 56 -3.42 15.16 1.75
CA ALA A 56 -4.79 14.82 2.14
C ALA A 56 -4.90 14.12 3.51
N GLY A 57 -3.79 13.88 4.20
CA GLY A 57 -3.76 13.34 5.55
C GLY A 57 -4.05 11.84 5.65
N ALA A 58 -3.80 11.07 4.60
CA ALA A 58 -3.79 9.61 4.70
C ALA A 58 -2.62 9.16 5.57
N ILE A 59 -2.83 8.13 6.41
CA ILE A 59 -1.83 7.61 7.34
C ILE A 59 -0.79 6.68 6.68
N GLY A 60 -0.88 6.47 5.38
CA GLY A 60 -0.04 5.57 4.59
C GLY A 60 -0.79 5.10 3.36
N VAL A 61 -0.32 4.03 2.73
CA VAL A 61 -0.89 3.49 1.48
C VAL A 61 -1.16 2.00 1.61
N THR A 62 -2.26 1.53 1.00
CA THR A 62 -2.56 0.09 0.88
C THR A 62 -2.18 -0.40 -0.51
N CYS A 63 -1.43 -1.48 -0.57
CA CYS A 63 -1.02 -2.18 -1.78
C CYS A 63 -1.68 -3.56 -1.88
N GLN A 64 -1.92 -4.03 -3.10
CA GLN A 64 -2.47 -5.35 -3.34
C GLN A 64 -1.40 -6.44 -3.28
N LYS A 65 -0.17 -6.13 -3.63
CA LYS A 65 0.94 -7.07 -3.71
C LYS A 65 2.27 -6.42 -3.40
N LEU A 66 3.24 -7.26 -3.01
CA LEU A 66 4.56 -6.80 -2.59
C LEU A 66 5.27 -5.94 -3.64
N GLY A 67 5.15 -6.27 -4.94
CA GLY A 67 5.77 -5.47 -5.99
C GLY A 67 5.21 -4.04 -6.12
N GLU A 68 3.94 -3.82 -5.74
CA GLU A 68 3.40 -2.45 -5.62
C GLU A 68 4.02 -1.73 -4.41
N ALA A 69 4.15 -2.44 -3.28
CA ALA A 69 4.75 -1.90 -2.06
C ALA A 69 6.22 -1.48 -2.28
N GLU A 70 6.99 -2.28 -3.03
CA GLU A 70 8.37 -1.93 -3.39
C GLU A 70 8.45 -0.62 -4.17
N VAL A 71 7.61 -0.46 -5.19
CA VAL A 71 7.56 0.77 -5.99
C VAL A 71 7.19 1.99 -5.14
N MET A 72 6.24 1.84 -4.20
CA MET A 72 5.86 2.91 -3.28
C MET A 72 7.01 3.25 -2.31
N ALA A 73 7.67 2.22 -1.75
CA ALA A 73 8.81 2.40 -0.85
C ALA A 73 10.04 3.01 -1.56
N ASP A 74 10.30 2.64 -2.80
CA ASP A 74 11.39 3.21 -3.61
C ASP A 74 11.17 4.70 -3.91
N ASP A 75 9.91 5.13 -3.94
CA ASP A 75 9.51 6.53 -4.08
C ASP A 75 9.44 7.29 -2.73
N GLY A 76 9.87 6.67 -1.64
CA GLY A 76 9.94 7.27 -0.30
C GLY A 76 8.65 7.25 0.49
N LEU A 77 7.64 6.48 0.06
CA LEU A 77 6.43 6.26 0.87
C LEU A 77 6.69 5.24 1.95
N ASP A 78 6.16 5.50 3.12
CA ASP A 78 6.22 4.67 4.31
C ASP A 78 4.81 4.33 4.82
N HIS A 79 4.69 3.55 5.91
CA HIS A 79 3.41 3.10 6.46
C HIS A 79 2.56 2.33 5.43
N ILE A 80 3.17 1.33 4.80
CA ILE A 80 2.56 0.53 3.72
C ILE A 80 1.83 -0.68 4.31
N LEU A 81 0.57 -0.89 3.92
CA LEU A 81 -0.17 -2.12 4.17
C LEU A 81 -0.26 -2.94 2.88
N VAL A 82 0.27 -4.16 2.88
CA VAL A 82 -0.03 -5.14 1.83
C VAL A 82 -1.25 -5.94 2.26
N ALA A 83 -2.41 -5.59 1.72
CA ALA A 83 -3.69 -6.24 2.02
C ALA A 83 -3.84 -7.53 1.22
N ASN A 84 -2.90 -8.43 1.40
CA ASN A 84 -2.84 -9.76 0.79
C ASN A 84 -1.71 -10.57 1.46
N GLU A 85 -1.79 -11.88 1.37
CA GLU A 85 -0.80 -12.80 1.91
C GLU A 85 0.46 -12.83 1.02
N VAL A 86 1.63 -12.66 1.63
CA VAL A 86 2.91 -12.72 0.94
C VAL A 86 3.50 -14.12 1.07
N VAL A 87 3.09 -15.03 0.20
CA VAL A 87 3.48 -16.44 0.26
C VAL A 87 4.62 -16.74 -0.71
N GLY A 88 5.54 -17.60 -0.26
CA GLY A 88 6.68 -18.09 -1.04
C GLY A 88 7.98 -17.38 -0.70
N GLU A 89 9.06 -18.17 -0.70
CA GLU A 89 10.39 -17.77 -0.21
C GLU A 89 10.94 -16.53 -0.92
N ALA A 90 10.79 -16.44 -2.25
CA ALA A 90 11.29 -15.29 -3.02
C ALA A 90 10.62 -13.97 -2.60
N LYS A 91 9.30 -14.00 -2.32
CA LYS A 91 8.59 -12.82 -1.83
C LYS A 91 8.96 -12.50 -0.38
N LEU A 92 9.12 -13.53 0.45
CA LEU A 92 9.51 -13.35 1.85
C LEU A 92 10.88 -12.69 1.97
N ARG A 93 11.87 -13.10 1.17
CA ARG A 93 13.18 -12.44 1.10
C ARG A 93 13.06 -10.94 0.74
N ARG A 94 12.19 -10.59 -0.21
CA ARG A 94 11.94 -9.19 -0.61
C ARG A 94 11.25 -8.40 0.49
N LEU A 95 10.29 -9.00 1.19
CA LEU A 95 9.63 -8.38 2.35
C LEU A 95 10.65 -8.10 3.47
N VAL A 96 11.50 -9.07 3.78
CA VAL A 96 12.60 -8.89 4.74
C VAL A 96 13.53 -7.77 4.31
N ALA A 97 13.91 -7.69 3.03
CA ALA A 97 14.76 -6.62 2.51
C ALA A 97 14.13 -5.22 2.67
N LEU A 98 12.82 -5.08 2.47
CA LEU A 98 12.12 -3.83 2.76
C LEU A 98 12.21 -3.46 4.26
N ARG A 99 12.00 -4.42 5.15
CA ARG A 99 12.14 -4.19 6.60
C ARG A 99 13.58 -3.81 6.99
N GLN A 100 14.60 -4.44 6.41
CA GLN A 100 16.00 -4.10 6.63
C GLN A 100 16.35 -2.69 6.15
N ARG A 101 15.68 -2.19 5.12
CA ARG A 101 15.78 -0.80 4.65
C ARG A 101 15.06 0.19 5.57
N GLY A 102 14.38 -0.27 6.61
CA GLY A 102 13.63 0.57 7.55
C GLY A 102 12.20 0.91 7.11
N VAL A 103 11.71 0.35 6.00
CA VAL A 103 10.34 0.62 5.51
C VAL A 103 9.33 0.09 6.53
N ASP A 104 8.40 0.93 6.97
CA ASP A 104 7.26 0.50 7.80
C ASP A 104 6.20 -0.16 6.92
N ILE A 105 6.29 -1.48 6.82
CA ILE A 105 5.40 -2.32 6.03
C ILE A 105 4.73 -3.37 6.90
N THR A 106 3.40 -3.45 6.80
CA THR A 106 2.55 -4.46 7.43
C THR A 106 1.94 -5.36 6.35
N VAL A 107 1.80 -6.65 6.63
CA VAL A 107 1.24 -7.62 5.69
C VAL A 107 0.07 -8.39 6.31
N ALA A 108 -0.88 -8.82 5.48
CA ALA A 108 -1.97 -9.69 5.93
C ALA A 108 -1.50 -11.14 6.11
N VAL A 109 -2.10 -11.83 7.06
CA VAL A 109 -1.91 -13.27 7.31
C VAL A 109 -3.24 -13.92 7.69
N ASP A 110 -3.47 -15.14 7.23
CA ASP A 110 -4.65 -15.95 7.51
C ASP A 110 -4.30 -17.39 7.93
N ASP A 111 -3.03 -17.79 7.79
CA ASP A 111 -2.55 -19.15 8.04
C ASP A 111 -1.39 -19.15 9.05
N PRO A 112 -1.47 -19.95 10.14
CA PRO A 112 -0.40 -20.09 11.12
C PRO A 112 0.94 -20.55 10.54
N THR A 113 0.92 -21.34 9.46
CA THR A 113 2.15 -21.81 8.80
C THR A 113 2.89 -20.63 8.16
N VAL A 114 2.15 -19.70 7.53
CA VAL A 114 2.72 -18.49 6.95
C VAL A 114 3.31 -17.60 8.04
N VAL A 115 2.61 -17.47 9.17
CA VAL A 115 3.11 -16.72 10.34
C VAL A 115 4.43 -17.33 10.87
N ALA A 116 4.52 -18.66 10.95
CA ALA A 116 5.74 -19.34 11.38
C ALA A 116 6.92 -19.05 10.42
N LEU A 117 6.68 -19.08 9.11
CA LEU A 117 7.68 -18.73 8.09
C LEU A 117 8.16 -17.28 8.22
N TYR A 118 7.24 -16.35 8.47
CA TYR A 118 7.59 -14.93 8.72
C TYR A 118 8.44 -14.79 9.99
N GLY A 119 8.05 -15.46 11.07
CA GLY A 119 8.80 -15.44 12.33
C GLY A 119 10.22 -15.97 12.19
N GLU A 120 10.41 -17.05 11.44
CA GLU A 120 11.74 -17.60 11.16
C GLU A 120 12.60 -16.62 10.35
N ALA A 121 12.07 -16.11 9.24
CA ALA A 121 12.77 -15.17 8.38
C ALA A 121 13.10 -13.85 9.10
N ALA A 122 12.18 -13.34 9.89
CA ALA A 122 12.36 -12.13 10.68
C ALA A 122 13.48 -12.30 11.71
N ARG A 123 13.50 -13.45 12.41
CA ARG A 123 14.51 -13.79 13.42
C ARG A 123 15.91 -13.93 12.80
N GLN A 124 16.01 -14.62 11.66
CA GLN A 124 17.28 -14.76 10.93
C GLN A 124 17.83 -13.43 10.43
N ALA A 125 16.95 -12.51 10.03
CA ALA A 125 17.32 -11.20 9.49
C ALA A 125 17.44 -10.09 10.56
N GLY A 126 17.11 -10.37 11.83
CA GLY A 126 17.13 -9.37 12.90
C GLY A 126 16.10 -8.25 12.73
N VAL A 127 14.96 -8.53 12.10
CA VAL A 127 13.87 -7.56 11.87
C VAL A 127 12.56 -8.01 12.51
N THR A 128 11.61 -7.09 12.59
CA THR A 128 10.22 -7.40 12.94
C THR A 128 9.35 -7.22 11.70
N ILE A 129 8.47 -8.17 11.43
CA ILE A 129 7.46 -8.07 10.36
C ILE A 129 6.09 -7.85 11.02
N PRO A 130 5.53 -6.64 11.02
CA PRO A 130 4.17 -6.37 11.48
C PRO A 130 3.14 -7.11 10.63
N VAL A 131 2.12 -7.67 11.27
CA VAL A 131 1.06 -8.40 10.59
C VAL A 131 -0.33 -7.92 11.03
N VAL A 132 -1.31 -8.06 10.15
CA VAL A 132 -2.73 -8.01 10.45
C VAL A 132 -3.35 -9.37 10.15
N VAL A 133 -4.24 -9.85 11.02
CA VAL A 133 -4.95 -11.11 10.78
C VAL A 133 -6.13 -10.82 9.88
N GLU A 134 -6.17 -11.49 8.72
CA GLU A 134 -7.34 -11.44 7.83
C GLU A 134 -8.39 -12.44 8.31
N VAL A 135 -9.62 -11.96 8.48
CA VAL A 135 -10.76 -12.77 8.91
C VAL A 135 -11.82 -12.73 7.81
N ASN A 136 -12.22 -13.91 7.33
CA ASN A 136 -13.33 -14.01 6.39
C ASN A 136 -14.65 -13.73 7.11
N ILE A 137 -15.32 -12.66 6.72
CA ILE A 137 -16.61 -12.23 7.28
C ILE A 137 -17.76 -12.38 6.28
N GLY A 138 -17.60 -13.24 5.26
CA GLY A 138 -18.67 -13.61 4.33
C GLY A 138 -18.40 -13.39 2.85
N GLN A 139 -17.21 -12.95 2.45
CA GLN A 139 -16.86 -12.84 1.03
C GLN A 139 -16.30 -14.15 0.42
N ASP A 140 -15.86 -15.10 1.25
CA ASP A 140 -15.29 -16.39 0.86
C ASP A 140 -14.18 -16.27 -0.22
N ARG A 141 -13.28 -15.32 0.01
CA ARG A 141 -12.16 -15.02 -0.89
C ARG A 141 -10.97 -15.88 -0.56
#